data_1a6996939ab9dc61431f2f6f04c0c161
#
_entry.id   1a6996939ab9dc61431f2f6f04c0c161
#
_cell.length_a   1.000
_cell.length_b   1.000
_cell.length_c   1.000
_cell.angle_alpha   90.00
_cell.angle_beta   90.00
_cell.angle_gamma   90.00
#
_symmetry.space_group_name_H-M   'P 1'
#
loop_
_entity.id
_entity.type
_entity.pdbx_description
1 polymer ?
#
loop_
_entity_poly.entity_id
_entity_poly.type
_entity_poly.pdbx_seq_one_letter_code
_entity_poly.pdbx_strand_id
1 'polypeptide(L)'
;ELLEEQFNNPLGASKLPDEVPEKRHIVLNALRQTALDDHASRQDRRSLWLLIAEAFAPVAREWQTEPEPRLPERKVSGYDSLTVGPHGIHDQTAMRTLMRRYDSQQPTGLILRGREIMWAGATLTAASIALLLATRSNWFLLLGLAGIVAAVLGYKLNETAVERRNALEASKDSLTKRIEDATKTAAATYEKAKAEHEERQASASRFLTTLRSSS
;
A
#
# COMPACT_ATOMS: atom_id res chain seq x y z
N GLU A 1 -9.04 5.45 -42.92
CA GLU A 1 -9.14 5.15 -41.49
C GLU A 1 -7.81 4.61 -40.90
N LEU A 2 -7.25 3.50 -41.41
CA LEU A 2 -5.98 2.95 -40.88
C LEU A 2 -4.77 3.90 -41.04
N LEU A 3 -4.72 4.68 -42.10
CA LEU A 3 -3.69 5.69 -42.32
C LEU A 3 -3.89 6.91 -41.42
N GLU A 4 -5.14 7.34 -41.21
CA GLU A 4 -5.46 8.44 -40.27
C GLU A 4 -5.08 8.10 -38.82
N GLU A 5 -5.29 6.86 -38.41
CA GLU A 5 -4.95 6.41 -37.06
C GLU A 5 -3.43 6.36 -36.84
N GLN A 6 -2.66 5.86 -37.79
CA GLN A 6 -1.20 5.87 -37.77
C GLN A 6 -0.59 7.28 -37.80
N PHE A 7 -1.26 8.23 -38.47
CA PHE A 7 -0.80 9.60 -38.51
C PHE A 7 -1.21 10.45 -37.33
N ASN A 8 -2.34 10.15 -36.69
CA ASN A 8 -2.77 10.84 -35.47
C ASN A 8 -1.95 10.46 -34.23
N ASN A 9 -1.34 9.28 -34.25
CA ASN A 9 -0.48 8.82 -33.18
C ASN A 9 0.72 8.04 -33.74
N PRO A 10 1.73 8.72 -34.32
CA PRO A 10 2.86 8.06 -34.95
C PRO A 10 3.72 7.25 -33.98
N LEU A 11 3.62 7.53 -32.68
CA LEU A 11 4.29 6.75 -31.64
C LEU A 11 3.46 5.53 -31.19
N GLY A 12 2.16 5.47 -31.52
CA GLY A 12 1.28 4.36 -31.13
C GLY A 12 1.13 4.20 -29.61
N ALA A 13 1.41 5.25 -28.83
CA ALA A 13 1.29 5.25 -27.39
C ALA A 13 -0.10 5.70 -26.96
N SER A 14 -0.63 5.11 -25.88
CA SER A 14 -1.95 5.44 -25.33
C SER A 14 -2.06 6.89 -24.83
N LYS A 15 -0.94 7.53 -24.52
CA LYS A 15 -0.85 8.96 -24.14
C LYS A 15 0.33 9.60 -24.84
N LEU A 16 0.06 10.60 -25.67
CA LEU A 16 1.09 11.52 -26.17
C LEU A 16 1.42 12.55 -25.08
N PRO A 17 2.69 12.93 -24.91
CA PRO A 17 3.05 13.99 -23.97
C PRO A 17 2.36 15.31 -24.36
N ASP A 18 1.82 16.01 -23.35
CA ASP A 18 1.14 17.30 -23.53
C ASP A 18 2.09 18.42 -24.00
N GLU A 19 3.40 18.18 -24.01
CA GLU A 19 4.47 19.16 -24.27
C GLU A 19 4.81 19.37 -25.78
N VAL A 20 4.08 18.74 -26.71
CA VAL A 20 4.29 18.91 -28.13
C VAL A 20 3.13 19.68 -28.82
N PRO A 21 2.52 20.71 -28.19
CA PRO A 21 1.27 21.26 -28.70
C PRO A 21 1.46 22.03 -30.02
N GLU A 22 2.48 22.86 -30.16
CA GLU A 22 2.63 23.72 -31.35
C GLU A 22 3.05 22.98 -32.60
N LYS A 23 4.07 22.14 -32.52
CA LYS A 23 4.54 21.32 -33.65
C LYS A 23 3.52 20.27 -34.06
N ARG A 24 2.79 19.72 -33.10
CA ARG A 24 1.69 18.77 -33.34
C ARG A 24 0.57 19.38 -34.16
N HIS A 25 0.16 20.61 -33.87
CA HIS A 25 -0.86 21.30 -34.64
C HIS A 25 -0.44 21.55 -36.10
N ILE A 26 0.81 21.92 -36.33
CA ILE A 26 1.36 22.11 -37.67
C ILE A 26 1.35 20.80 -38.46
N VAL A 27 1.82 19.70 -37.84
CA VAL A 27 1.87 18.38 -38.44
C VAL A 27 0.44 17.84 -38.69
N LEU A 28 -0.48 17.97 -37.73
CA LEU A 28 -1.87 17.54 -37.90
C LEU A 28 -2.62 18.33 -38.97
N ASN A 29 -2.37 19.63 -39.09
CA ASN A 29 -2.98 20.44 -40.16
C ASN A 29 -2.42 20.09 -41.52
N ALA A 30 -1.11 19.90 -41.64
CA ALA A 30 -0.48 19.43 -42.89
C ALA A 30 -1.00 18.02 -43.28
N LEU A 31 -1.17 17.13 -42.30
CA LEU A 31 -1.76 15.80 -42.49
C LEU A 31 -3.19 15.84 -42.99
N ARG A 32 -4.04 16.69 -42.39
CA ARG A 32 -5.44 16.86 -42.83
C ARG A 32 -5.51 17.40 -44.27
N GLN A 33 -4.66 18.36 -44.64
CA GLN A 33 -4.61 18.89 -45.97
C GLN A 33 -4.16 17.84 -46.98
N THR A 34 -3.14 17.04 -46.66
CA THR A 34 -2.60 16.01 -47.55
C THR A 34 -3.51 14.78 -47.67
N ALA A 35 -4.24 14.43 -46.60
CA ALA A 35 -5.21 13.33 -46.61
C ALA A 35 -6.51 13.67 -47.36
N LEU A 36 -6.86 14.96 -47.46
CA LEU A 36 -8.00 15.44 -48.23
C LEU A 36 -7.69 15.58 -49.73
N ASP A 37 -6.41 15.53 -50.09
CA ASP A 37 -5.97 15.69 -51.48
C ASP A 37 -5.68 14.31 -52.08
N ASP A 38 -6.67 13.73 -52.76
CA ASP A 38 -6.55 12.43 -53.46
C ASP A 38 -5.42 12.40 -54.53
N HIS A 39 -4.89 13.56 -54.88
CA HIS A 39 -3.81 13.75 -55.86
C HIS A 39 -2.43 14.01 -55.24
N ALA A 40 -2.29 13.89 -53.91
CA ALA A 40 -1.02 14.11 -53.25
C ALA A 40 0.09 13.21 -53.82
N SER A 41 1.13 13.84 -54.34
CA SER A 41 2.26 13.16 -54.97
C SER A 41 3.05 12.32 -53.95
N ARG A 42 3.83 11.33 -54.44
CA ARG A 42 4.75 10.56 -53.56
C ARG A 42 5.75 11.48 -52.84
N GLN A 43 6.06 12.62 -53.41
CA GLN A 43 6.98 13.61 -52.90
C GLN A 43 6.38 14.37 -51.69
N ASP A 44 5.08 14.67 -51.76
CA ASP A 44 4.36 15.33 -50.65
C ASP A 44 4.24 14.42 -49.45
N ARG A 45 3.98 13.13 -49.68
CA ARG A 45 3.97 12.10 -48.60
C ARG A 45 5.35 11.95 -47.96
N ARG A 46 6.43 12.00 -48.73
CA ARG A 46 7.80 11.93 -48.19
C ARG A 46 8.16 13.16 -47.38
N SER A 47 7.78 14.35 -47.85
CA SER A 47 7.97 15.60 -47.12
C SER A 47 7.21 15.62 -45.78
N LEU A 48 5.98 15.12 -45.80
CA LEU A 48 5.16 14.98 -44.59
C LEU A 48 5.78 14.01 -43.59
N TRP A 49 6.31 12.88 -44.06
CA TRP A 49 7.00 11.90 -43.20
C TRP A 49 8.26 12.49 -42.55
N LEU A 50 9.00 13.32 -43.29
CA LEU A 50 10.17 14.03 -42.74
C LEU A 50 9.78 15.05 -41.64
N LEU A 51 8.67 15.77 -41.80
CA LEU A 51 8.13 16.67 -40.80
C LEU A 51 7.70 15.92 -39.53
N ILE A 52 7.04 14.76 -39.67
CA ILE A 52 6.68 13.89 -38.54
C ILE A 52 7.94 13.40 -37.84
N ALA A 53 8.92 12.93 -38.60
CA ALA A 53 10.18 12.45 -38.10
C ALA A 53 10.91 13.54 -37.31
N GLU A 54 10.97 14.75 -37.82
CA GLU A 54 11.61 15.90 -37.18
C GLU A 54 10.89 16.27 -35.86
N ALA A 55 9.56 16.24 -35.84
CA ALA A 55 8.77 16.60 -34.67
C ALA A 55 8.83 15.52 -33.53
N PHE A 56 8.78 14.26 -33.90
CA PHE A 56 8.62 13.16 -32.93
C PHE A 56 9.92 12.40 -32.60
N ALA A 57 10.95 12.45 -33.44
CA ALA A 57 12.21 11.77 -33.14
C ALA A 57 12.89 12.23 -31.84
N PRO A 58 12.88 13.51 -31.45
CA PRO A 58 13.42 13.94 -30.14
C PRO A 58 12.66 13.27 -28.98
N VAL A 59 11.33 13.27 -29.01
CA VAL A 59 10.47 12.67 -27.99
C VAL A 59 10.70 11.14 -27.91
N ALA A 60 10.79 10.47 -29.04
CA ALA A 60 11.06 9.03 -29.08
C ALA A 60 12.45 8.69 -28.48
N ARG A 61 13.47 9.52 -28.71
CA ARG A 61 14.79 9.35 -28.10
C ARG A 61 14.74 9.57 -26.60
N GLU A 62 14.02 10.58 -26.14
CA GLU A 62 13.82 10.86 -24.72
C GLU A 62 13.15 9.67 -24.02
N TRP A 63 12.08 9.10 -24.58
CA TRP A 63 11.40 7.92 -24.05
C TRP A 63 12.30 6.67 -24.03
N GLN A 64 13.23 6.52 -24.99
CA GLN A 64 14.20 5.43 -24.95
C GLN A 64 15.20 5.54 -23.79
N THR A 65 15.53 6.78 -23.40
CA THR A 65 16.51 7.06 -22.34
C THR A 65 15.84 7.35 -21.00
N GLU A 66 14.50 7.35 -20.95
CA GLU A 66 13.76 7.56 -19.71
C GLU A 66 14.12 6.48 -18.68
N PRO A 67 14.56 6.87 -17.47
CA PRO A 67 14.87 5.89 -16.44
C PRO A 67 13.62 5.16 -15.98
N GLU A 68 13.80 3.95 -15.45
CA GLU A 68 12.69 3.19 -14.85
C GLU A 68 11.93 4.02 -13.81
N PRO A 69 10.59 3.84 -13.72
CA PRO A 69 9.77 4.57 -12.76
C PRO A 69 10.25 4.29 -11.34
N ARG A 70 10.36 5.37 -10.55
CA ARG A 70 10.75 5.26 -9.15
C ARG A 70 9.72 4.44 -8.37
N LEU A 71 10.20 3.64 -7.44
CA LEU A 71 9.34 2.89 -6.53
C LEU A 71 8.47 3.88 -5.72
N PRO A 72 7.14 3.77 -5.81
CA PRO A 72 6.26 4.65 -5.07
C PRO A 72 6.35 4.34 -3.57
N GLU A 73 6.58 5.38 -2.78
CA GLU A 73 6.51 5.32 -1.33
C GLU A 73 5.14 5.79 -0.86
N ARG A 74 4.48 5.00 -0.02
CA ARG A 74 3.18 5.34 0.52
C ARG A 74 3.18 5.28 2.05
N LYS A 75 2.63 6.31 2.68
CA LYS A 75 2.42 6.32 4.13
C LYS A 75 1.24 5.42 4.50
N VAL A 76 1.38 4.69 5.59
CA VAL A 76 0.29 3.87 6.13
C VAL A 76 -0.70 4.77 6.86
N SER A 77 -1.97 4.69 6.50
CA SER A 77 -3.02 5.53 7.09
C SER A 77 -3.08 5.38 8.61
N GLY A 78 -2.93 6.49 9.33
CA GLY A 78 -2.90 6.53 10.81
C GLY A 78 -1.52 6.22 11.42
N TYR A 79 -0.47 6.03 10.60
CA TYR A 79 0.90 5.77 11.05
C TYR A 79 1.90 6.53 10.19
N ASP A 80 2.01 7.85 10.42
CA ASP A 80 2.80 8.75 9.55
C ASP A 80 4.29 8.42 9.49
N SER A 81 4.81 7.71 10.50
CA SER A 81 6.21 7.24 10.54
C SER A 81 6.44 5.94 9.73
N LEU A 82 5.37 5.29 9.22
CA LEU A 82 5.49 4.04 8.52
C LEU A 82 5.27 4.25 7.02
N THR A 83 6.31 4.03 6.23
CA THR A 83 6.27 4.05 4.77
C THR A 83 6.39 2.64 4.21
N VAL A 84 5.58 2.36 3.20
CA VAL A 84 5.56 1.09 2.47
C VAL A 84 5.80 1.35 1.00
N GLY A 85 6.50 0.43 0.36
CA GLY A 85 6.69 0.35 -1.07
C GLY A 85 6.01 -0.87 -1.67
N PRO A 86 6.18 -1.12 -2.99
CA PRO A 86 5.62 -2.29 -3.68
C PRO A 86 6.08 -3.63 -3.10
N HIS A 87 7.26 -3.66 -2.48
CA HIS A 87 7.87 -4.86 -1.90
C HIS A 87 7.68 -4.97 -0.38
N GLY A 88 6.89 -4.09 0.24
CA GLY A 88 6.62 -4.09 1.67
C GLY A 88 7.11 -2.84 2.40
N ILE A 89 7.40 -3.01 3.70
CA ILE A 89 7.79 -1.92 4.59
C ILE A 89 9.19 -1.42 4.24
N HIS A 90 9.33 -0.12 3.98
CA HIS A 90 10.62 0.49 3.63
C HIS A 90 11.48 0.72 4.88
N ASP A 91 10.90 1.18 5.98
CA ASP A 91 11.61 1.41 7.25
C ASP A 91 11.27 0.33 8.30
N GLN A 92 12.12 -0.67 8.36
CA GLN A 92 12.02 -1.72 9.38
C GLN A 92 12.23 -1.21 10.81
N THR A 93 12.93 -0.08 10.99
CA THR A 93 13.18 0.52 12.29
C THR A 93 11.91 1.12 12.86
N ALA A 94 11.13 1.82 12.04
CA ALA A 94 9.82 2.33 12.42
C ALA A 94 8.87 1.19 12.82
N MET A 95 8.85 0.12 12.05
CA MET A 95 8.05 -1.07 12.38
C MET A 95 8.47 -1.72 13.71
N ARG A 96 9.77 -1.91 13.94
CA ARG A 96 10.29 -2.44 15.22
C ARG A 96 9.92 -1.55 16.40
N THR A 97 9.97 -0.22 16.23
CA THR A 97 9.60 0.74 17.27
C THR A 97 8.12 0.64 17.61
N LEU A 98 7.26 0.52 16.61
CA LEU A 98 5.83 0.30 16.80
C LEU A 98 5.55 -1.03 17.52
N MET A 99 6.18 -2.12 17.08
CA MET A 99 6.00 -3.43 17.75
C MET A 99 6.44 -3.40 19.22
N ARG A 100 7.59 -2.78 19.53
CA ARG A 100 8.02 -2.58 20.93
C ARG A 100 7.00 -1.78 21.73
N ARG A 101 6.36 -0.78 21.12
CA ARG A 101 5.30 0.00 21.80
C ARG A 101 4.08 -0.85 22.09
N TYR A 102 3.67 -1.73 21.18
CA TYR A 102 2.61 -2.70 21.43
C TYR A 102 2.99 -3.70 22.54
N ASP A 103 4.22 -4.21 22.53
CA ASP A 103 4.69 -5.13 23.54
C ASP A 103 4.77 -4.48 24.92
N SER A 104 5.12 -3.19 25.02
CA SER A 104 5.12 -2.45 26.29
C SER A 104 3.71 -2.19 26.84
N GLN A 105 2.68 -2.28 26.03
CA GLN A 105 1.28 -2.12 26.45
C GLN A 105 0.62 -3.43 26.88
N GLN A 106 1.33 -4.55 26.77
CA GLN A 106 0.81 -5.82 27.26
C GLN A 106 0.54 -5.77 28.78
N PRO A 107 -0.55 -6.41 29.24
CA PRO A 107 -0.85 -6.46 30.65
C PRO A 107 0.29 -7.16 31.39
N THR A 108 0.82 -6.52 32.45
CA THR A 108 1.94 -7.01 33.24
C THR A 108 1.59 -7.10 34.72
N GLY A 109 2.38 -7.83 35.52
CA GLY A 109 2.27 -7.88 36.97
C GLY A 109 0.98 -8.54 37.49
N LEU A 110 0.32 -7.89 38.43
CA LEU A 110 -0.88 -8.39 39.11
C LEU A 110 -2.06 -8.67 38.15
N ILE A 111 -2.15 -7.91 37.03
CA ILE A 111 -3.22 -8.08 36.03
C ILE A 111 -3.12 -9.45 35.36
N LEU A 112 -1.91 -9.93 35.09
CA LEU A 112 -1.69 -11.26 34.53
C LEU A 112 -2.04 -12.39 35.49
N ARG A 113 -1.90 -12.13 36.81
CA ARG A 113 -2.19 -13.10 37.86
C ARG A 113 -3.66 -13.10 38.33
N GLY A 114 -4.51 -12.32 37.67
CA GLY A 114 -5.95 -12.23 38.02
C GLY A 114 -6.62 -13.59 38.15
N ARG A 115 -6.33 -14.52 37.26
CA ARG A 115 -6.84 -15.89 37.31
C ARG A 115 -6.33 -16.68 38.50
N GLU A 116 -5.06 -16.55 38.85
CA GLU A 116 -4.46 -17.21 40.01
C GLU A 116 -5.06 -16.67 41.33
N ILE A 117 -5.21 -15.34 41.41
CA ILE A 117 -5.81 -14.65 42.54
C ILE A 117 -7.27 -15.06 42.71
N MET A 118 -8.02 -15.19 41.62
CA MET A 118 -9.41 -15.64 41.62
C MET A 118 -9.51 -17.07 42.20
N TRP A 119 -8.69 -17.99 41.71
CA TRP A 119 -8.69 -19.37 42.19
C TRP A 119 -8.22 -19.47 43.64
N ALA A 120 -7.17 -18.73 44.03
CA ALA A 120 -6.71 -18.67 45.44
C ALA A 120 -7.81 -18.14 46.36
N GLY A 121 -8.53 -17.10 45.96
CA GLY A 121 -9.67 -16.58 46.71
C GLY A 121 -10.81 -17.60 46.84
N ALA A 122 -11.16 -18.29 45.75
CA ALA A 122 -12.19 -19.32 45.74
C ALA A 122 -11.83 -20.52 46.65
N THR A 123 -10.59 -20.98 46.59
CA THR A 123 -10.10 -22.08 47.50
C THR A 123 -10.05 -21.65 48.92
N LEU A 124 -9.63 -20.42 49.22
CA LEU A 124 -9.64 -19.88 50.60
C LEU A 124 -11.06 -19.80 51.13
N THR A 125 -12.03 -19.37 50.35
CA THR A 125 -13.43 -19.30 50.71
C THR A 125 -13.97 -20.71 51.03
N ALA A 126 -13.74 -21.68 50.17
CA ALA A 126 -14.19 -23.06 50.37
C ALA A 126 -13.57 -23.70 51.60
N ALA A 127 -12.27 -23.51 51.84
CA ALA A 127 -11.59 -23.99 53.03
C ALA A 127 -12.12 -23.34 54.32
N SER A 128 -12.39 -22.04 54.29
CA SER A 128 -12.95 -21.29 55.42
C SER A 128 -14.35 -21.78 55.80
N ILE A 129 -15.20 -22.10 54.84
CA ILE A 129 -16.53 -22.67 55.07
C ILE A 129 -16.41 -24.07 55.72
N ALA A 130 -15.52 -24.91 55.17
CA ALA A 130 -15.31 -26.26 55.75
C ALA A 130 -14.80 -26.17 57.21
N LEU A 131 -13.87 -25.28 57.52
CA LEU A 131 -13.35 -25.08 58.87
C LEU A 131 -14.38 -24.44 59.79
N LEU A 132 -15.22 -23.53 59.33
CA LEU A 132 -16.34 -22.97 60.10
C LEU A 132 -17.32 -24.08 60.57
N LEU A 133 -17.66 -24.99 59.64
CA LEU A 133 -18.55 -26.11 59.94
C LEU A 133 -17.92 -27.10 60.96
N ALA A 134 -16.58 -27.29 60.87
CA ALA A 134 -15.87 -28.23 61.75
C ALA A 134 -15.62 -27.65 63.13
N THR A 135 -15.27 -26.40 63.29
CA THR A 135 -14.78 -25.79 64.52
C THR A 135 -15.79 -24.84 65.18
N ARG A 136 -16.86 -24.45 64.50
CA ARG A 136 -17.86 -23.44 64.90
C ARG A 136 -17.24 -22.09 65.34
N SER A 137 -16.05 -21.76 64.91
CA SER A 137 -15.35 -20.53 65.28
C SER A 137 -15.66 -19.40 64.26
N ASN A 138 -16.19 -18.29 64.72
CA ASN A 138 -16.59 -17.14 63.90
C ASN A 138 -15.41 -16.46 63.18
N TRP A 139 -14.16 -16.72 63.57
CA TRP A 139 -12.96 -16.20 62.89
C TRP A 139 -12.87 -16.65 61.45
N PHE A 140 -13.37 -17.86 61.14
CA PHE A 140 -13.37 -18.38 59.75
C PHE A 140 -14.35 -17.65 58.82
N LEU A 141 -15.33 -16.93 59.35
CA LEU A 141 -16.19 -16.03 58.56
C LEU A 141 -15.38 -14.88 57.97
N LEU A 142 -14.45 -14.29 58.71
CA LEU A 142 -13.60 -13.20 58.23
C LEU A 142 -12.65 -13.69 57.13
N LEU A 143 -12.09 -14.89 57.26
CA LEU A 143 -11.25 -15.51 56.24
C LEU A 143 -12.05 -15.85 54.98
N GLY A 144 -13.27 -16.32 55.09
CA GLY A 144 -14.16 -16.58 53.98
C GLY A 144 -14.52 -15.31 53.19
N LEU A 145 -14.81 -14.22 53.94
CA LEU A 145 -15.11 -12.93 53.34
C LEU A 145 -13.88 -12.36 52.60
N ALA A 146 -12.69 -12.49 53.16
CA ALA A 146 -11.44 -12.11 52.51
C ALA A 146 -11.20 -12.92 51.22
N GLY A 147 -11.52 -14.23 51.22
CA GLY A 147 -11.46 -15.10 50.08
C GLY A 147 -12.42 -14.66 48.94
N ILE A 148 -13.66 -14.29 49.32
CA ILE A 148 -14.65 -13.77 48.35
C ILE A 148 -14.13 -12.46 47.72
N VAL A 149 -13.61 -11.54 48.53
CA VAL A 149 -13.06 -10.27 48.02
C VAL A 149 -11.89 -10.54 47.07
N ALA A 150 -10.97 -11.44 47.43
CA ALA A 150 -9.86 -11.83 46.57
C ALA A 150 -10.33 -12.49 45.27
N ALA A 151 -11.35 -13.35 45.31
CA ALA A 151 -11.92 -13.96 44.11
C ALA A 151 -12.57 -12.94 43.16
N VAL A 152 -13.32 -11.98 43.69
CA VAL A 152 -13.94 -10.91 42.93
C VAL A 152 -12.90 -9.97 42.33
N LEU A 153 -11.88 -9.59 43.09
CA LEU A 153 -10.76 -8.79 42.56
C LEU A 153 -10.00 -9.54 41.47
N GLY A 154 -9.70 -10.82 41.70
CA GLY A 154 -9.04 -11.66 40.70
C GLY A 154 -9.85 -11.79 39.40
N TYR A 155 -11.16 -11.94 39.51
CA TYR A 155 -12.07 -11.96 38.37
C TYR A 155 -11.99 -10.64 37.57
N LYS A 156 -12.12 -9.51 38.24
CA LYS A 156 -12.03 -8.18 37.60
C LYS A 156 -10.66 -7.94 36.93
N LEU A 157 -9.57 -8.32 37.58
CA LEU A 157 -8.23 -8.24 37.00
C LEU A 157 -8.09 -9.12 35.75
N ASN A 158 -8.64 -10.33 35.79
CA ASN A 158 -8.63 -11.23 34.64
C ASN A 158 -9.47 -10.69 33.49
N GLU A 159 -10.67 -10.17 33.74
CA GLU A 159 -11.52 -9.52 32.76
C GLU A 159 -10.78 -8.38 32.04
N THR A 160 -10.19 -7.46 32.81
CA THR A 160 -9.40 -6.33 32.25
C THR A 160 -8.16 -6.80 31.48
N ALA A 161 -7.53 -7.92 31.88
CA ALA A 161 -6.40 -8.49 31.15
C ALA A 161 -6.83 -9.02 29.79
N VAL A 162 -7.95 -9.72 29.73
CA VAL A 162 -8.51 -10.28 28.49
C VAL A 162 -8.94 -9.15 27.55
N GLU A 163 -9.67 -8.14 28.05
CA GLU A 163 -10.09 -6.99 27.25
C GLU A 163 -8.90 -6.25 26.65
N ARG A 164 -7.85 -5.99 27.42
CA ARG A 164 -6.63 -5.33 26.92
C ARG A 164 -5.90 -6.15 25.87
N ARG A 165 -5.82 -7.48 26.07
CA ARG A 165 -5.23 -8.37 25.07
C ARG A 165 -6.01 -8.34 23.76
N ASN A 166 -7.33 -8.49 23.84
CA ASN A 166 -8.20 -8.47 22.66
C ASN A 166 -8.11 -7.12 21.93
N ALA A 167 -8.08 -6.01 22.66
CA ALA A 167 -7.92 -4.69 22.07
C ALA A 167 -6.54 -4.51 21.38
N LEU A 168 -5.47 -5.04 21.98
CA LEU A 168 -4.13 -5.04 21.39
C LEU A 168 -4.05 -5.92 20.14
N GLU A 169 -4.63 -7.11 20.17
CA GLU A 169 -4.69 -8.01 19.01
C GLU A 169 -5.48 -7.36 17.87
N ALA A 170 -6.66 -6.82 18.17
CA ALA A 170 -7.47 -6.11 17.17
C ALA A 170 -6.72 -4.92 16.55
N SER A 171 -5.94 -4.17 17.35
CA SER A 171 -5.13 -3.06 16.83
C SER A 171 -3.95 -3.54 15.98
N LYS A 172 -3.29 -4.64 16.34
CA LYS A 172 -2.24 -5.29 15.52
C LYS A 172 -2.79 -5.79 14.19
N ASP A 173 -3.95 -6.45 14.21
CA ASP A 173 -4.62 -6.94 13.01
C ASP A 173 -5.04 -5.78 12.08
N SER A 174 -5.55 -4.70 12.66
CA SER A 174 -5.91 -3.51 11.89
C SER A 174 -4.68 -2.86 11.25
N LEU A 175 -3.55 -2.80 11.97
CA LEU A 175 -2.28 -2.31 11.43
C LEU A 175 -1.80 -3.19 10.28
N THR A 176 -1.81 -4.51 10.46
CA THR A 176 -1.39 -5.47 9.43
C THR A 176 -2.22 -5.33 8.16
N LYS A 177 -3.54 -5.23 8.27
CA LYS A 177 -4.44 -4.98 7.13
C LYS A 177 -4.12 -3.67 6.42
N ARG A 178 -3.92 -2.57 7.17
CA ARG A 178 -3.57 -1.26 6.57
C ARG A 178 -2.23 -1.29 5.85
N ILE A 179 -1.24 -2.00 6.38
CA ILE A 179 0.05 -2.22 5.72
C ILE A 179 -0.15 -3.01 4.41
N GLU A 180 -0.92 -4.08 4.48
CA GLU A 180 -1.22 -4.92 3.30
C GLU A 180 -1.96 -4.13 2.22
N ASP A 181 -2.98 -3.37 2.56
CA ASP A 181 -3.74 -2.53 1.63
C ASP A 181 -2.87 -1.42 1.01
N ALA A 182 -2.02 -0.78 1.83
CA ALA A 182 -1.09 0.24 1.35
C ALA A 182 -0.04 -0.37 0.41
N THR A 183 0.48 -1.57 0.73
CA THR A 183 1.45 -2.29 -0.11
C THR A 183 0.82 -2.74 -1.43
N LYS A 184 -0.39 -3.30 -1.40
CA LYS A 184 -1.14 -3.66 -2.62
C LYS A 184 -1.38 -2.46 -3.53
N THR A 185 -1.74 -1.33 -2.94
CA THR A 185 -1.98 -0.10 -3.71
C THR A 185 -0.67 0.47 -4.28
N ALA A 186 0.44 0.41 -3.53
CA ALA A 186 1.76 0.81 -4.02
C ALA A 186 2.23 -0.11 -5.16
N ALA A 187 2.02 -1.43 -5.03
CA ALA A 187 2.34 -2.40 -6.07
C ALA A 187 1.53 -2.15 -7.35
N ALA A 188 0.21 -1.95 -7.23
CA ALA A 188 -0.64 -1.68 -8.39
C ALA A 188 -0.27 -0.38 -9.11
N THR A 189 0.10 0.68 -8.36
CA THR A 189 0.58 1.94 -8.96
C THR A 189 1.92 1.77 -9.65
N TYR A 190 2.81 0.98 -9.09
CA TYR A 190 4.12 0.69 -9.70
C TYR A 190 3.99 -0.13 -10.97
N GLU A 191 3.21 -1.21 -10.95
CA GLU A 191 2.97 -2.05 -12.13
C GLU A 191 2.34 -1.25 -13.28
N LYS A 192 1.39 -0.36 -12.96
CA LYS A 192 0.80 0.53 -13.96
C LYS A 192 1.84 1.49 -14.56
N ALA A 193 2.65 2.14 -13.72
CA ALA A 193 3.69 3.06 -14.19
C ALA A 193 4.75 2.32 -15.01
N LYS A 194 5.10 1.10 -14.62
CA LYS A 194 6.05 0.24 -15.34
C LYS A 194 5.49 -0.18 -16.70
N ALA A 195 4.24 -0.60 -16.77
CA ALA A 195 3.59 -0.96 -18.03
C ALA A 195 3.51 0.24 -19.00
N GLU A 196 3.15 1.44 -18.49
CA GLU A 196 3.13 2.67 -19.29
C GLU A 196 4.55 3.06 -19.79
N HIS A 197 5.58 2.83 -18.96
CA HIS A 197 6.97 3.06 -19.34
C HIS A 197 7.45 2.09 -20.43
N GLU A 198 7.18 0.79 -20.26
CA GLU A 198 7.51 -0.25 -21.26
C GLU A 198 6.79 -0.01 -22.60
N GLU A 199 5.51 0.38 -22.56
CA GLU A 199 4.73 0.74 -23.75
C GLU A 199 5.37 1.93 -24.48
N ARG A 200 5.77 3.00 -23.77
CA ARG A 200 6.45 4.16 -24.33
C ARG A 200 7.78 3.78 -24.98
N GLN A 201 8.60 3.00 -24.28
CA GLN A 201 9.88 2.53 -24.82
C GLN A 201 9.71 1.65 -26.08
N ALA A 202 8.74 0.72 -26.05
CA ALA A 202 8.44 -0.13 -27.20
C ALA A 202 7.95 0.70 -28.38
N SER A 203 7.08 1.68 -28.17
CA SER A 203 6.56 2.58 -29.19
C SER A 203 7.64 3.46 -29.80
N ALA A 204 8.50 4.03 -28.94
CA ALA A 204 9.67 4.81 -29.36
C ALA A 204 10.63 3.97 -30.21
N SER A 205 10.90 2.75 -29.82
CA SER A 205 11.80 1.83 -30.54
C SER A 205 11.25 1.47 -31.91
N ARG A 206 9.96 1.16 -32.00
CA ARG A 206 9.28 0.88 -33.31
C ARG A 206 9.36 2.09 -34.22
N PHE A 207 9.03 3.28 -33.73
CA PHE A 207 9.06 4.51 -34.49
C PHE A 207 10.47 4.82 -35.04
N LEU A 208 11.51 4.76 -34.20
CA LEU A 208 12.88 5.02 -34.62
C LEU A 208 13.41 3.95 -35.57
N THR A 209 12.95 2.71 -35.49
CA THR A 209 13.28 1.66 -36.45
C THR A 209 12.64 1.94 -37.79
N THR A 210 11.36 2.36 -37.83
CA THR A 210 10.67 2.74 -39.05
C THR A 210 11.33 3.95 -39.73
N LEU A 211 11.79 4.95 -38.95
CA LEU A 211 12.53 6.07 -39.51
C LEU A 211 13.84 5.65 -40.17
N ARG A 212 14.58 4.70 -39.60
CA ARG A 212 15.82 4.20 -40.20
C ARG A 212 15.59 3.41 -41.50
N SER A 213 14.46 2.69 -41.56
CA SER A 213 14.14 1.90 -42.77
C SER A 213 13.59 2.74 -43.93
N SER A 214 13.12 3.97 -43.67
CA SER A 214 12.53 4.88 -44.63
C SER A 214 13.50 5.99 -45.12
N SER A 215 14.64 6.12 -44.51
CA SER A 215 15.74 7.01 -44.93
C SER A 215 16.70 6.28 -45.85
#